data_78fa4a35da85a8b7d73108d9c3ed9810
#
_entry.id   78fa4a35da85a8b7d73108d9c3ed9810
#
_cell.length_a   1.000
_cell.length_b   1.000
_cell.length_c   1.000
_cell.angle_alpha   90.00
_cell.angle_beta   90.00
_cell.angle_gamma   90.00
#
_symmetry.space_group_name_H-M   'P 1'
#
loop_
_entity.id
_entity.type
_entity.pdbx_description
1 polymer ?
#
loop_
_entity_poly.entity_id
_entity_poly.type
_entity_poly.pdbx_seq_one_letter_code
_entity_poly.pdbx_strand_id
1 'polypeptide(L)'
;MTRPVFAVLVLCSSLTATAADSITATGRTNAENYKDRALAGCIAEAYKGTPAGEDAAITKSAFIEWTYYDDDRGDPATEQLVETYLRRDYRNPVEGYAGARFDLLKCIDMYHSQQLDAQVRQYVPKPDWVGDKPNRPKRK
;
A
#
# COMPACT_ATOMS: atom_id res chain seq x y z
N MET A 1 -21.47 -72.64 -0.90
CA MET A 1 -22.04 -71.33 -1.28
C MET A 1 -21.26 -70.24 -0.56
N THR A 2 -20.18 -69.69 -1.19
CA THR A 2 -19.27 -68.68 -0.64
C THR A 2 -19.69 -67.31 -1.19
N ARG A 3 -20.11 -66.39 -0.30
CA ARG A 3 -20.44 -64.99 -0.65
C ARG A 3 -19.16 -64.13 -0.63
N PRO A 4 -18.84 -63.37 -1.68
CA PRO A 4 -17.76 -62.39 -1.61
C PRO A 4 -18.19 -61.16 -0.86
N VAL A 5 -17.38 -60.75 0.11
CA VAL A 5 -17.51 -59.45 0.82
C VAL A 5 -16.74 -58.41 -0.01
N PHE A 6 -17.48 -57.47 -0.61
CA PHE A 6 -16.86 -56.29 -1.25
C PHE A 6 -16.53 -55.22 -0.18
N ALA A 7 -15.26 -55.03 0.09
CA ALA A 7 -14.79 -53.90 0.88
C ALA A 7 -14.78 -52.61 0.03
N VAL A 8 -15.65 -51.68 0.36
CA VAL A 8 -15.64 -50.33 -0.24
C VAL A 8 -14.61 -49.50 0.48
N LEU A 9 -13.48 -49.19 -0.21
CA LEU A 9 -12.50 -48.24 0.25
C LEU A 9 -13.03 -46.82 -0.01
N VAL A 10 -13.42 -46.09 1.05
CA VAL A 10 -13.76 -44.66 0.99
C VAL A 10 -12.45 -43.86 1.06
N LEU A 11 -11.98 -43.33 -0.09
CA LEU A 11 -10.89 -42.36 -0.12
C LEU A 11 -11.43 -41.02 0.40
N CYS A 12 -11.10 -40.65 1.64
CA CYS A 12 -11.26 -39.30 2.16
C CYS A 12 -10.19 -38.41 1.52
N SER A 13 -10.55 -37.68 0.46
CA SER A 13 -9.71 -36.57 -0.08
C SER A 13 -9.79 -35.42 0.89
N SER A 14 -8.71 -35.19 1.68
CA SER A 14 -8.54 -34.02 2.51
C SER A 14 -8.27 -32.81 1.63
N LEU A 15 -9.27 -31.96 1.43
CA LEU A 15 -9.12 -30.61 0.89
C LEU A 15 -8.34 -29.77 1.91
N THR A 16 -7.04 -29.55 1.65
CA THR A 16 -6.25 -28.55 2.38
C THR A 16 -6.71 -27.17 1.90
N ALA A 17 -7.58 -26.52 2.68
CA ALA A 17 -7.89 -25.12 2.49
C ALA A 17 -6.62 -24.31 2.86
N THR A 18 -5.95 -23.73 1.87
CA THR A 18 -4.91 -22.74 2.12
C THR A 18 -5.57 -21.47 2.63
N ALA A 19 -5.34 -21.11 3.89
CA ALA A 19 -5.79 -19.83 4.43
C ALA A 19 -5.05 -18.71 3.67
N ALA A 20 -5.81 -17.70 3.21
CA ALA A 20 -5.21 -16.50 2.61
C ALA A 20 -4.44 -15.72 3.68
N ASP A 21 -3.29 -15.14 3.31
CA ASP A 21 -2.50 -14.30 4.20
C ASP A 21 -3.28 -13.05 4.61
N SER A 22 -3.11 -12.62 5.86
CA SER A 22 -3.76 -11.43 6.39
C SER A 22 -3.10 -10.16 5.88
N ILE A 23 -3.92 -9.17 5.47
CA ILE A 23 -3.44 -7.84 5.08
C ILE A 23 -2.96 -7.09 6.32
N THR A 24 -1.67 -6.70 6.38
CA THR A 24 -1.07 -6.01 7.52
C THR A 24 -1.39 -4.51 7.59
N ALA A 25 -1.75 -3.89 6.47
CA ALA A 25 -2.13 -2.48 6.39
C ALA A 25 -3.32 -2.12 7.31
N THR A 26 -4.23 -3.06 7.55
CA THR A 26 -5.37 -2.89 8.47
C THR A 26 -4.97 -2.70 9.94
N GLY A 27 -3.72 -3.01 10.29
CA GLY A 27 -3.17 -2.86 11.64
C GLY A 27 -2.19 -1.70 11.80
N ARG A 28 -1.94 -0.94 10.73
CA ARG A 28 -1.09 0.26 10.74
C ARG A 28 -1.87 1.49 11.20
N THR A 29 -1.14 2.49 11.68
CA THR A 29 -1.73 3.78 12.06
C THR A 29 -2.23 4.56 10.84
N ASN A 30 -3.12 5.52 11.07
CA ASN A 30 -3.61 6.40 10.00
C ASN A 30 -2.48 7.20 9.36
N ALA A 31 -1.47 7.61 10.14
CA ALA A 31 -0.30 8.30 9.61
C ALA A 31 0.51 7.42 8.64
N GLU A 32 0.77 6.15 9.02
CA GLU A 32 1.46 5.18 8.17
C GLU A 32 0.67 4.90 6.90
N ASN A 33 -0.62 4.59 7.01
CA ASN A 33 -1.48 4.30 5.88
C ASN A 33 -1.63 5.50 4.93
N TYR A 34 -1.71 6.75 5.44
CA TYR A 34 -1.73 7.95 4.62
C TYR A 34 -0.44 8.08 3.77
N LYS A 35 0.73 7.85 4.38
CA LYS A 35 2.00 7.89 3.68
C LYS A 35 2.13 6.75 2.66
N ASP A 36 1.71 5.54 3.02
CA ASP A 36 1.71 4.38 2.11
C ASP A 36 0.77 4.60 0.92
N ARG A 37 -0.40 5.23 1.15
CA ARG A 37 -1.32 5.66 0.10
C ARG A 37 -0.69 6.68 -0.84
N ALA A 38 0.02 7.67 -0.30
CA ALA A 38 0.74 8.66 -1.09
C ALA A 38 1.83 8.02 -1.96
N LEU A 39 2.58 7.06 -1.40
CA LEU A 39 3.59 6.29 -2.14
C LEU A 39 2.96 5.48 -3.28
N ALA A 40 1.87 4.76 -3.00
CA ALA A 40 1.14 4.02 -4.02
C ALA A 40 0.64 4.94 -5.14
N GLY A 41 0.13 6.14 -4.81
CA GLY A 41 -0.29 7.16 -5.78
C GLY A 41 0.87 7.67 -6.64
N CYS A 42 2.04 7.88 -6.06
CA CYS A 42 3.23 8.27 -6.80
C CYS A 42 3.68 7.18 -7.79
N ILE A 43 3.69 5.92 -7.35
CA ILE A 43 4.05 4.78 -8.21
C ILE A 43 3.02 4.62 -9.34
N ALA A 44 1.72 4.77 -9.04
CA ALA A 44 0.66 4.70 -10.03
C ALA A 44 0.84 5.74 -11.16
N GLU A 45 1.18 6.98 -10.80
CA GLU A 45 1.41 8.05 -11.79
C GLU A 45 2.75 7.87 -12.53
N ALA A 46 3.82 7.48 -11.81
CA ALA A 46 5.15 7.24 -12.40
C ALA A 46 5.14 6.13 -13.46
N TYR A 47 4.35 5.10 -13.24
CA TYR A 47 4.26 3.90 -14.08
C TYR A 47 2.90 3.74 -14.76
N LYS A 48 2.19 4.84 -15.00
CA LYS A 48 0.88 4.87 -15.65
C LYS A 48 0.87 4.11 -16.98
N GLY A 49 -0.17 3.30 -17.20
CA GLY A 49 -0.30 2.47 -18.38
C GLY A 49 0.53 1.19 -18.37
N THR A 50 1.10 0.83 -17.24
CA THR A 50 1.77 -0.47 -17.03
C THR A 50 1.04 -1.30 -15.97
N PRO A 51 1.20 -2.64 -15.95
CA PRO A 51 0.59 -3.47 -14.89
C PRO A 51 1.00 -3.04 -13.47
N ALA A 52 2.24 -2.58 -13.27
CA ALA A 52 2.71 -2.09 -11.98
C ALA A 52 2.01 -0.78 -11.57
N GLY A 53 1.77 0.12 -12.51
CA GLY A 53 1.02 1.36 -12.27
C GLY A 53 -0.46 1.08 -11.94
N GLU A 54 -1.06 0.11 -12.64
CA GLU A 54 -2.45 -0.32 -12.38
C GLU A 54 -2.60 -0.94 -10.98
N ASP A 55 -1.71 -1.84 -10.59
CA ASP A 55 -1.69 -2.45 -9.26
C ASP A 55 -1.50 -1.39 -8.16
N ALA A 56 -0.60 -0.44 -8.37
CA ALA A 56 -0.39 0.68 -7.45
C ALA A 56 -1.62 1.58 -7.33
N ALA A 57 -2.37 1.82 -8.41
CA ALA A 57 -3.62 2.60 -8.38
C ALA A 57 -4.72 1.88 -7.58
N ILE A 58 -4.85 0.57 -7.73
CA ILE A 58 -5.76 -0.27 -6.94
C ILE A 58 -5.35 -0.23 -5.46
N THR A 59 -4.05 -0.36 -5.18
CA THR A 59 -3.49 -0.26 -3.82
C THR A 59 -3.78 1.10 -3.18
N LYS A 60 -3.56 2.22 -3.91
CA LYS A 60 -3.93 3.58 -3.47
C LYS A 60 -5.40 3.63 -3.04
N SER A 61 -6.29 3.04 -3.84
CA SER A 61 -7.73 3.05 -3.57
C SER A 61 -8.08 2.21 -2.33
N ALA A 62 -7.45 1.05 -2.15
CA ALA A 62 -7.70 0.18 -1.00
C ALA A 62 -7.34 0.84 0.35
N PHE A 63 -6.34 1.71 0.39
CA PHE A 63 -5.96 2.43 1.61
C PHE A 63 -7.05 3.38 2.15
N ILE A 64 -8.03 3.80 1.34
CA ILE A 64 -9.17 4.62 1.79
C ILE A 64 -9.95 3.87 2.87
N GLU A 65 -10.14 2.57 2.73
CA GLU A 65 -10.89 1.73 3.66
C GLU A 65 -10.24 1.63 5.05
N TRP A 66 -8.95 1.90 5.15
CA TRP A 66 -8.15 1.66 6.37
C TRP A 66 -7.55 2.93 6.96
N THR A 67 -7.85 4.10 6.38
CA THR A 67 -7.22 5.37 6.78
C THR A 67 -8.29 6.40 7.12
N TYR A 68 -8.26 6.91 8.35
CA TYR A 68 -9.10 8.04 8.75
C TYR A 68 -8.36 9.37 8.54
N TYR A 69 -8.74 10.12 7.52
CA TYR A 69 -8.14 11.40 7.14
C TYR A 69 -9.16 12.31 6.42
N ASP A 70 -8.82 13.56 6.21
CA ASP A 70 -9.58 14.53 5.43
C ASP A 70 -9.27 14.31 3.93
N ASP A 71 -10.07 13.49 3.27
CA ASP A 71 -9.86 13.09 1.87
C ASP A 71 -10.13 14.24 0.89
N ASP A 72 -11.12 15.11 1.17
CA ASP A 72 -11.44 16.26 0.33
C ASP A 72 -10.26 17.22 0.13
N ARG A 73 -9.41 17.36 1.14
CA ARG A 73 -8.23 18.25 1.11
C ARG A 73 -6.91 17.49 0.98
N GLY A 74 -6.83 16.32 1.57
CA GLY A 74 -5.62 15.50 1.58
C GLY A 74 -5.30 14.89 0.21
N ASP A 75 -6.30 14.45 -0.54
CA ASP A 75 -6.09 13.84 -1.85
C ASP A 75 -5.54 14.84 -2.88
N PRO A 76 -6.13 16.03 -3.09
CA PRO A 76 -5.55 17.01 -3.99
C PRO A 76 -4.15 17.47 -3.57
N ALA A 77 -3.90 17.60 -2.27
CA ALA A 77 -2.58 17.97 -1.76
C ALA A 77 -1.53 16.89 -2.04
N THR A 78 -1.90 15.61 -1.89
CA THR A 78 -1.02 14.49 -2.21
C THR A 78 -0.75 14.41 -3.70
N GLU A 79 -1.75 14.58 -4.55
CA GLU A 79 -1.57 14.59 -6.01
C GLU A 79 -0.63 15.71 -6.46
N GLN A 80 -0.77 16.91 -5.92
CA GLN A 80 0.14 18.02 -6.19
C GLN A 80 1.58 17.73 -5.74
N LEU A 81 1.74 17.06 -4.59
CA LEU A 81 3.06 16.65 -4.09
C LEU A 81 3.70 15.62 -5.01
N VAL A 82 2.95 14.60 -5.45
CA VAL A 82 3.38 13.58 -6.42
C VAL A 82 3.87 14.24 -7.71
N GLU A 83 3.08 15.13 -8.31
CA GLU A 83 3.50 15.85 -9.51
C GLU A 83 4.79 16.65 -9.30
N THR A 84 4.91 17.31 -8.14
CA THR A 84 6.10 18.09 -7.80
C THR A 84 7.36 17.23 -7.76
N TYR A 85 7.27 16.03 -7.17
CA TYR A 85 8.40 15.11 -7.09
C TYR A 85 8.71 14.46 -8.43
N LEU A 86 7.73 14.02 -9.20
CA LEU A 86 7.94 13.39 -10.50
C LEU A 86 8.53 14.35 -11.54
N ARG A 87 8.28 15.68 -11.43
CA ARG A 87 8.90 16.71 -12.28
C ARG A 87 10.35 17.04 -11.92
N ARG A 88 10.88 16.57 -10.79
CA ARG A 88 12.28 16.81 -10.41
C ARG A 88 13.23 16.21 -11.44
N ASP A 89 14.33 16.90 -11.69
CA ASP A 89 15.39 16.44 -12.57
C ASP A 89 16.50 15.75 -11.77
N TYR A 90 16.46 14.42 -11.75
CA TYR A 90 17.46 13.57 -11.08
C TYR A 90 18.56 13.18 -12.09
N ARG A 91 19.28 14.17 -12.63
CA ARG A 91 20.37 13.92 -13.58
C ARG A 91 21.51 13.19 -12.91
N ASN A 92 21.79 11.98 -13.44
CA ASN A 92 22.98 11.20 -13.10
C ASN A 92 23.26 11.09 -11.58
N PRO A 93 22.28 10.75 -10.74
CA PRO A 93 22.53 10.54 -9.31
C PRO A 93 23.51 9.38 -9.08
N VAL A 94 23.64 8.46 -10.05
CA VAL A 94 24.57 7.34 -10.05
C VAL A 94 25.20 7.22 -11.43
N GLU A 95 26.54 7.05 -11.49
CA GLU A 95 27.28 6.84 -12.72
C GLU A 95 26.79 5.58 -13.47
N GLY A 96 26.77 5.63 -14.80
CA GLY A 96 26.39 4.49 -15.65
C GLY A 96 24.91 4.41 -16.02
N TYR A 97 24.05 5.28 -15.49
CA TYR A 97 22.59 5.26 -15.75
C TYR A 97 22.12 6.51 -16.52
N ALA A 98 22.91 6.95 -17.51
CA ALA A 98 22.56 8.11 -18.33
C ALA A 98 21.17 7.92 -18.98
N GLY A 99 20.29 8.94 -18.84
CA GLY A 99 18.94 8.92 -19.39
C GLY A 99 17.88 8.21 -18.52
N ALA A 100 18.23 7.59 -17.41
CA ALA A 100 17.27 7.04 -16.48
C ALA A 100 16.52 8.18 -15.76
N ARG A 101 15.18 8.03 -15.63
CA ARG A 101 14.33 9.06 -15.01
C ARG A 101 14.31 9.01 -13.49
N PHE A 102 14.66 7.87 -12.91
CA PHE A 102 14.65 7.60 -11.47
C PHE A 102 13.29 7.90 -10.79
N ASP A 103 12.18 7.62 -11.48
CA ASP A 103 10.85 7.97 -10.99
C ASP A 103 10.51 7.22 -9.68
N LEU A 104 10.92 5.97 -9.52
CA LEU A 104 10.76 5.25 -8.25
C LEU A 104 11.55 5.93 -7.11
N LEU A 105 12.79 6.38 -7.37
CA LEU A 105 13.60 7.10 -6.37
C LEU A 105 12.92 8.40 -5.96
N LYS A 106 12.32 9.14 -6.91
CA LYS A 106 11.54 10.34 -6.61
C LYS A 106 10.34 10.04 -5.69
N CYS A 107 9.65 8.92 -5.91
CA CYS A 107 8.55 8.48 -5.04
C CYS A 107 9.05 8.11 -3.63
N ILE A 108 10.20 7.46 -3.52
CA ILE A 108 10.83 7.13 -2.24
C ILE A 108 11.24 8.41 -1.50
N ASP A 109 11.88 9.38 -2.19
CA ASP A 109 12.27 10.65 -1.59
C ASP A 109 11.04 11.48 -1.15
N MET A 110 9.95 11.43 -1.94
CA MET A 110 8.67 12.02 -1.53
C MET A 110 8.16 11.38 -0.24
N TYR A 111 8.18 10.04 -0.15
CA TYR A 111 7.72 9.29 1.02
C TYR A 111 8.46 9.67 2.30
N HIS A 112 9.76 9.97 2.21
CA HIS A 112 10.60 10.40 3.33
C HIS A 112 10.65 11.92 3.53
N SER A 113 9.85 12.69 2.79
CA SER A 113 9.92 14.14 2.80
C SER A 113 9.21 14.78 3.99
N GLN A 114 9.74 15.95 4.43
CA GLN A 114 9.07 16.79 5.42
C GLN A 114 7.72 17.33 4.91
N GLN A 115 7.55 17.47 3.59
CA GLN A 115 6.30 17.90 2.97
C GLN A 115 5.19 16.86 3.20
N LEU A 116 5.48 15.57 3.01
CA LEU A 116 4.50 14.52 3.28
C LEU A 116 4.20 14.41 4.78
N ASP A 117 5.21 14.56 5.65
CA ASP A 117 5.00 14.62 7.09
C ASP A 117 4.14 15.83 7.52
N ALA A 118 4.28 16.97 6.82
CA ALA A 118 3.40 18.12 7.05
C ALA A 118 1.95 17.85 6.63
N GLN A 119 1.73 17.13 5.54
CA GLN A 119 0.38 16.71 5.14
C GLN A 119 -0.25 15.76 6.15
N VAL A 120 0.50 14.81 6.72
CA VAL A 120 0.02 13.96 7.82
C VAL A 120 -0.47 14.82 8.98
N ARG A 121 0.31 15.79 9.42
CA ARG A 121 -0.10 16.70 10.53
C ARG A 121 -1.33 17.53 10.20
N GLN A 122 -1.52 17.86 8.93
CA GLN A 122 -2.62 18.74 8.49
C GLN A 122 -3.91 17.99 8.19
N TYR A 123 -3.83 16.80 7.60
CA TYR A 123 -4.99 16.10 7.06
C TYR A 123 -5.35 14.81 7.79
N VAL A 124 -4.50 14.35 8.73
CA VAL A 124 -4.77 13.14 9.53
C VAL A 124 -5.05 13.54 10.98
N PRO A 125 -6.32 13.76 11.37
CA PRO A 125 -6.65 14.27 12.70
C PRO A 125 -6.36 13.30 13.85
N LYS A 126 -6.23 12.01 13.54
CA LYS A 126 -5.93 10.93 14.50
C LYS A 126 -4.76 10.09 13.99
N PRO A 127 -3.52 10.66 13.89
CA PRO A 127 -2.40 10.03 13.21
C PRO A 127 -1.97 8.70 13.83
N ASP A 128 -2.06 8.57 15.16
CA ASP A 128 -1.65 7.38 15.92
C ASP A 128 -2.76 6.33 16.08
N TRP A 129 -3.95 6.57 15.52
CA TRP A 129 -5.05 5.63 15.59
C TRP A 129 -4.96 4.62 14.43
N VAL A 130 -5.56 3.45 14.65
CA VAL A 130 -5.79 2.43 13.61
C VAL A 130 -7.24 2.57 13.15
N GLY A 131 -7.43 3.12 11.94
CA GLY A 131 -8.75 3.50 11.45
C GLY A 131 -9.45 4.49 12.39
N ASP A 132 -10.61 4.13 12.91
CA ASP A 132 -11.41 4.92 13.84
C ASP A 132 -11.13 4.66 15.33
N LYS A 133 -10.16 3.77 15.66
CA LYS A 133 -9.88 3.30 17.02
C LYS A 133 -8.51 3.71 17.53
N PRO A 134 -8.38 4.07 18.82
CA PRO A 134 -7.08 4.33 19.44
C PRO A 134 -6.15 3.11 19.31
N ASN A 135 -4.92 3.34 18.87
CA ASN A 135 -3.88 2.31 18.86
C ASN A 135 -3.45 2.05 20.31
N ARG A 136 -3.96 0.96 20.89
CA ARG A 136 -3.55 0.54 22.24
C ARG A 136 -2.36 -0.38 22.11
N PRO A 137 -1.16 -0.01 22.64
CA PRO A 137 -0.03 -0.92 22.67
C PRO A 137 -0.44 -2.21 23.39
N LYS A 138 -0.18 -3.36 22.74
CA LYS A 138 -0.39 -4.65 23.39
C LYS A 138 0.43 -4.69 24.68
N ARG A 139 -0.23 -4.80 25.82
CA ARG A 139 0.48 -5.04 27.11
C ARG A 139 1.28 -6.32 26.94
N LYS A 140 2.60 -6.21 27.12
CA LYS A 140 3.50 -7.36 27.18
C LYS A 140 3.23 -8.13 28.47
#